data_622570ff9dc6901910e48ba545d4b066
#
_entry.id   622570ff9dc6901910e48ba545d4b066
#
_cell.length_a   1.000
_cell.length_b   1.000
_cell.length_c   1.000
_cell.angle_alpha   90.00
_cell.angle_beta   90.00
_cell.angle_gamma   90.00
#
_symmetry.space_group_name_H-M   'P 1'
#
loop_
_entity.id
_entity.type
_entity.pdbx_description
1 polymer ?
#
loop_
_entity_poly.entity_id
_entity_poly.type
_entity_poly.pdbx_seq_one_letter_code
_entity_poly.pdbx_strand_id
1 'polypeptide(L)'
;MQYWLMKSEPDEVSIDDLEAAPSQRVAWFGVRNYQARNFMRDAMQVGDLAFFYHSSCAEPGIAGICEVCSEPYPDETQFAAVNPYFDPKSKSENPRWWLRDVRFVAKSRPLPLAELRACPELANMRLLARGNRL
;
A
#
# COMPACT_ATOMS: atom_id res chain seq x y z
N MET A 1 1.33 1.03 -17.96
CA MET A 1 1.66 1.31 -16.55
C MET A 1 0.52 2.04 -15.87
N GLN A 2 0.15 1.60 -14.69
CA GLN A 2 -0.85 2.28 -13.88
C GLN A 2 -0.21 2.96 -12.69
N TYR A 3 -0.89 3.97 -12.17
CA TYR A 3 -0.46 4.69 -10.98
C TYR A 3 -1.47 4.46 -9.87
N TRP A 4 -0.97 4.21 -8.67
CA TRP A 4 -1.78 3.88 -7.51
C TRP A 4 -1.51 4.85 -6.36
N LEU A 5 -2.43 4.91 -5.41
CA LEU A 5 -2.21 5.60 -4.14
C LEU A 5 -2.29 4.54 -3.03
N MET A 6 -1.20 4.37 -2.30
CA MET A 6 -1.12 3.38 -1.22
C MET A 6 -0.98 4.11 0.10
N LYS A 7 -1.96 3.91 0.98
CA LYS A 7 -2.03 4.58 2.27
C LYS A 7 -1.41 3.73 3.36
N SER A 8 -0.59 4.33 4.19
CA SER A 8 -0.04 3.71 5.38
C SER A 8 -0.02 4.68 6.54
N GLU A 9 -0.23 4.17 7.75
CA GLU A 9 0.01 4.95 8.95
C GLU A 9 1.52 4.93 9.21
N PRO A 10 2.16 6.10 9.43
CA PRO A 10 3.62 6.15 9.64
C PRO A 10 4.10 5.31 10.83
N ASP A 11 3.23 5.08 11.82
CA ASP A 11 3.56 4.24 12.97
C ASP A 11 3.70 2.77 12.58
N GLU A 12 3.10 2.34 11.47
CA GLU A 12 3.26 0.99 10.97
C GLU A 12 4.40 0.91 9.95
N VAL A 13 4.30 1.69 8.87
CA VAL A 13 5.35 1.79 7.84
C VAL A 13 5.35 3.21 7.30
N SER A 14 6.44 3.95 7.52
CA SER A 14 6.65 5.26 6.93
C SER A 14 7.48 5.16 5.66
N ILE A 15 7.56 6.26 4.90
CA ILE A 15 8.46 6.31 3.73
C ILE A 15 9.92 6.13 4.17
N ASP A 16 10.27 6.62 5.36
CA ASP A 16 11.61 6.45 5.89
C ASP A 16 11.90 4.97 6.24
N ASP A 17 10.90 4.27 6.75
CA ASP A 17 11.03 2.83 7.02
C ASP A 17 11.27 2.05 5.73
N LEU A 18 10.57 2.42 4.65
CA LEU A 18 10.75 1.80 3.35
C LEU A 18 12.15 2.06 2.81
N GLU A 19 12.62 3.30 2.91
CA GLU A 19 13.96 3.67 2.45
C GLU A 19 15.04 2.91 3.20
N ALA A 20 14.83 2.68 4.51
CA ALA A 20 15.79 2.00 5.38
C ALA A 20 15.66 0.48 5.35
N ALA A 21 14.63 -0.07 4.73
CA ALA A 21 14.38 -1.51 4.72
C ALA A 21 15.46 -2.25 3.92
N PRO A 22 15.68 -3.53 4.21
CA PRO A 22 16.61 -4.35 3.41
C PRO A 22 16.22 -4.30 1.94
N SER A 23 17.17 -3.97 1.06
CA SER A 23 16.96 -3.76 -0.38
C SER A 23 15.91 -2.67 -0.68
N GLN A 24 15.60 -1.83 0.28
CA GLN A 24 14.58 -0.77 0.18
C GLN A 24 13.22 -1.31 -0.25
N ARG A 25 12.84 -2.45 0.30
CA ARG A 25 11.69 -3.22 -0.13
C ARG A 25 10.91 -3.74 1.07
N VAL A 26 9.58 -3.65 1.02
CA VAL A 26 8.71 -4.20 2.07
C VAL A 26 7.51 -4.91 1.44
N ALA A 27 6.98 -5.89 2.18
CA ALA A 27 5.72 -6.51 1.85
C ALA A 27 4.58 -5.62 2.34
N TRP A 28 3.63 -5.31 1.47
CA TRP A 28 2.50 -4.43 1.83
C TRP A 28 1.37 -5.26 2.43
N PHE A 29 1.56 -5.66 3.68
CA PHE A 29 0.62 -6.52 4.39
C PHE A 29 -0.53 -5.75 5.05
N GLY A 30 -1.55 -6.46 5.50
CA GLY A 30 -2.60 -5.89 6.34
C GLY A 30 -3.76 -5.25 5.59
N VAL A 31 -3.84 -5.43 4.27
CA VAL A 31 -4.98 -4.94 3.49
C VAL A 31 -6.19 -5.84 3.80
N ARG A 32 -7.28 -5.23 4.28
CA ARG A 32 -8.49 -5.97 4.69
C ARG A 32 -9.76 -5.38 4.07
N ASN A 33 -9.65 -4.87 2.86
CA ASN A 33 -10.75 -4.39 2.04
C ASN A 33 -10.74 -5.19 0.75
N TYR A 34 -11.88 -5.78 0.37
CA TYR A 34 -11.92 -6.64 -0.81
C TYR A 34 -11.61 -5.92 -2.12
N GLN A 35 -12.04 -4.67 -2.26
CA GLN A 35 -11.72 -3.92 -3.47
C GLN A 35 -10.23 -3.66 -3.58
N ALA A 36 -9.58 -3.26 -2.48
CA ALA A 36 -8.14 -3.05 -2.46
C ALA A 36 -7.39 -4.35 -2.71
N ARG A 37 -7.84 -5.45 -2.10
CA ARG A 37 -7.26 -6.77 -2.34
C ARG A 37 -7.33 -7.13 -3.82
N ASN A 38 -8.47 -6.87 -4.47
CA ASN A 38 -8.64 -7.18 -5.88
C ASN A 38 -7.69 -6.35 -6.75
N PHE A 39 -7.49 -5.07 -6.41
CA PHE A 39 -6.50 -4.27 -7.12
C PHE A 39 -5.09 -4.86 -6.97
N MET A 40 -4.71 -5.24 -5.76
CA MET A 40 -3.38 -5.78 -5.51
C MET A 40 -3.17 -7.15 -6.15
N ARG A 41 -4.19 -8.00 -6.14
CA ARG A 41 -4.09 -9.34 -6.70
C ARG A 41 -4.21 -9.33 -8.23
N ASP A 42 -5.16 -8.58 -8.78
CA ASP A 42 -5.59 -8.74 -10.17
C ASP A 42 -5.20 -7.58 -11.09
N ALA A 43 -5.12 -6.36 -10.58
CA ALA A 43 -4.95 -5.16 -11.43
C ALA A 43 -3.53 -4.59 -11.40
N MET A 44 -2.87 -4.60 -10.25
CA MET A 44 -1.49 -4.12 -10.17
C MET A 44 -0.54 -5.02 -10.95
N GLN A 45 0.46 -4.41 -11.57
CA GLN A 45 1.49 -5.13 -12.31
C GLN A 45 2.86 -4.72 -11.79
N VAL A 46 3.82 -5.62 -11.89
CA VAL A 46 5.22 -5.32 -11.58
C VAL A 46 5.67 -4.15 -12.44
N GLY A 47 6.27 -3.15 -11.81
CA GLY A 47 6.67 -1.92 -12.49
C GLY A 47 5.71 -0.76 -12.33
N ASP A 48 4.49 -1.01 -11.86
CA ASP A 48 3.55 0.08 -11.58
C ASP A 48 4.08 0.96 -10.43
N LEU A 49 3.86 2.26 -10.55
CA LEU A 49 4.25 3.22 -9.53
C LEU A 49 3.09 3.53 -8.61
N ALA A 50 3.41 3.83 -7.36
CA ALA A 50 2.42 4.23 -6.37
C ALA A 50 2.91 5.43 -5.58
N PHE A 51 1.99 6.35 -5.27
CA PHE A 51 2.26 7.37 -4.28
C PHE A 51 2.13 6.73 -2.90
N PHE A 52 3.14 6.95 -2.08
CA PHE A 52 3.15 6.48 -0.70
C PHE A 52 2.52 7.58 0.17
N TYR A 53 1.32 7.32 0.67
CA TYR A 53 0.53 8.31 1.40
C TYR A 53 0.55 8.00 2.89
N HIS A 54 0.96 8.99 3.71
CA HIS A 54 0.87 8.89 5.16
C HIS A 54 -0.52 9.31 5.61
N SER A 55 -1.23 8.42 6.30
CA SER A 55 -2.56 8.69 6.84
C SER A 55 -2.56 8.61 8.36
N SER A 56 -3.60 9.16 9.00
CA SER A 56 -3.78 9.09 10.46
C SER A 56 -2.58 9.61 11.24
N CYS A 57 -2.06 10.77 10.84
CA CYS A 57 -0.89 11.39 11.46
C CYS A 57 -1.02 12.92 11.44
N ALA A 58 -0.05 13.61 12.03
CA ALA A 58 -0.07 15.07 12.15
C ALA A 58 -0.06 15.78 10.81
N GLU A 59 0.66 15.21 9.83
CA GLU A 59 0.78 15.77 8.49
C GLU A 59 0.41 14.73 7.44
N PRO A 60 -0.90 14.44 7.26
CA PRO A 60 -1.31 13.47 6.24
C PRO A 60 -1.00 14.00 4.84
N GLY A 61 -0.54 13.12 3.98
CA GLY A 61 -0.22 13.49 2.60
C GLY A 61 0.73 12.50 1.95
N ILE A 62 1.03 12.74 0.68
CA ILE A 62 2.00 11.94 -0.04
C ILE A 62 3.40 12.24 0.49
N ALA A 63 4.12 11.19 0.86
CA ALA A 63 5.46 11.30 1.40
C ALA A 63 6.54 10.82 0.42
N GLY A 64 6.15 10.13 -0.64
CA GLY A 64 7.12 9.63 -1.60
C GLY A 64 6.48 8.76 -2.67
N ILE A 65 7.33 8.07 -3.42
CA ILE A 65 6.93 7.19 -4.51
C ILE A 65 7.56 5.82 -4.27
N CYS A 66 6.79 4.78 -4.50
CA CYS A 66 7.27 3.40 -4.49
C CYS A 66 6.84 2.69 -5.77
N GLU A 67 7.41 1.51 -6.00
CA GLU A 67 7.16 0.71 -7.19
C GLU A 67 6.72 -0.69 -6.78
N VAL A 68 5.70 -1.21 -7.43
CA VAL A 68 5.31 -2.61 -7.26
C VAL A 68 6.42 -3.47 -7.85
N CYS A 69 7.02 -4.33 -7.02
CA CYS A 69 8.20 -5.08 -7.43
C CYS A 69 8.06 -6.60 -7.29
N SER A 70 6.86 -7.09 -6.97
CA SER A 70 6.61 -8.53 -6.94
C SER A 70 5.26 -8.88 -7.54
N GLU A 71 5.11 -10.16 -7.92
CA GLU A 71 3.81 -10.73 -8.23
C GLU A 71 2.98 -10.81 -6.94
N PRO A 72 1.64 -10.94 -7.03
CA PRO A 72 0.84 -11.09 -5.82
C PRO A 72 1.09 -12.44 -5.16
N TYR A 73 1.08 -12.44 -3.82
CA TYR A 73 1.16 -13.66 -3.05
C TYR A 73 0.34 -13.50 -1.76
N PRO A 74 -0.04 -14.63 -1.10
CA PRO A 74 -0.88 -14.56 0.08
C PRO A 74 -0.20 -13.80 1.23
N ASP A 75 -0.99 -13.00 1.92
CA ASP A 75 -0.56 -12.27 3.10
C ASP A 75 -0.52 -13.24 4.30
N GLU A 76 0.67 -13.55 4.78
CA GLU A 76 0.85 -14.52 5.86
C GLU A 76 0.24 -14.06 7.19
N THR A 77 0.06 -12.76 7.39
CA THR A 77 -0.52 -12.24 8.64
C THR A 77 -1.95 -12.72 8.85
N GLN A 78 -2.67 -13.10 7.79
CA GLN A 78 -4.03 -13.61 7.91
C GLN A 78 -4.11 -14.95 8.63
N PHE A 79 -3.02 -15.70 8.67
CA PHE A 79 -2.98 -17.04 9.28
C PHE A 79 -2.36 -17.05 10.68
N ALA A 80 -1.80 -15.95 11.13
CA ALA A 80 -1.09 -15.87 12.41
C ALA A 80 -2.05 -15.40 13.50
N ALA A 81 -2.47 -16.30 14.40
CA ALA A 81 -3.50 -16.03 15.40
C ALA A 81 -3.17 -14.86 16.33
N VAL A 82 -1.89 -14.57 16.55
CA VAL A 82 -1.46 -13.47 17.43
C VAL A 82 -1.26 -12.16 16.69
N ASN A 83 -1.42 -12.15 15.37
CA ASN A 83 -1.22 -10.95 14.57
C ASN A 83 -2.51 -10.12 14.51
N PRO A 84 -2.42 -8.76 14.61
CA PRO A 84 -3.62 -7.91 14.51
C PRO A 84 -4.42 -8.10 13.22
N TYR A 85 -3.80 -8.61 12.16
CA TYR A 85 -4.45 -8.82 10.86
C TYR A 85 -4.93 -10.26 10.65
N PHE A 86 -4.95 -11.06 11.71
CA PHE A 86 -5.45 -12.43 11.64
C PHE A 86 -6.92 -12.48 11.19
N ASP A 87 -7.20 -13.35 10.22
CA ASP A 87 -8.56 -13.61 9.75
C ASP A 87 -8.91 -15.09 9.95
N PRO A 88 -9.72 -15.43 10.96
CA PRO A 88 -10.04 -16.82 11.25
C PRO A 88 -10.84 -17.51 10.14
N LYS A 89 -11.44 -16.72 9.24
CA LYS A 89 -12.20 -17.28 8.11
C LYS A 89 -11.35 -17.58 6.89
N SER A 90 -10.11 -17.11 6.86
CA SER A 90 -9.20 -17.36 5.75
C SER A 90 -8.47 -18.68 5.96
N LYS A 91 -8.25 -19.42 4.88
CA LYS A 91 -7.61 -20.74 4.92
C LYS A 91 -6.42 -20.76 3.98
N SER A 92 -5.37 -21.49 4.36
CA SER A 92 -4.16 -21.57 3.54
C SER A 92 -4.41 -22.15 2.15
N GLU A 93 -5.37 -23.04 2.02
CA GLU A 93 -5.75 -23.61 0.72
C GLU A 93 -6.62 -22.67 -0.12
N ASN A 94 -7.19 -21.62 0.48
CA ASN A 94 -7.97 -20.61 -0.22
C ASN A 94 -7.83 -19.26 0.48
N PRO A 95 -6.66 -18.59 0.33
CA PRO A 95 -6.41 -17.32 1.01
C PRO A 95 -7.34 -16.22 0.54
N ARG A 96 -7.85 -15.43 1.46
CA ARG A 96 -8.67 -14.25 1.14
C ARG A 96 -7.83 -13.04 0.86
N TRP A 97 -6.67 -12.90 1.51
CA TRP A 97 -5.89 -11.67 1.54
C TRP A 97 -4.56 -11.88 0.85
N TRP A 98 -4.25 -10.96 -0.05
CA TRP A 98 -3.06 -11.01 -0.91
C TRP A 98 -2.29 -9.72 -0.74
N LEU A 99 -1.01 -9.77 -1.05
CA LEU A 99 -0.15 -8.60 -0.99
C LEU A 99 0.80 -8.56 -2.16
N ARG A 100 1.46 -7.41 -2.30
CA ARG A 100 2.57 -7.18 -3.21
C ARG A 100 3.73 -6.61 -2.42
N ASP A 101 4.94 -6.87 -2.86
CA ASP A 101 6.09 -6.12 -2.37
C ASP A 101 6.18 -4.81 -3.12
N VAL A 102 6.60 -3.77 -2.42
CA VAL A 102 6.91 -2.48 -3.00
C VAL A 102 8.33 -2.08 -2.63
N ARG A 103 9.00 -1.32 -3.52
CA ARG A 103 10.33 -0.82 -3.25
C ARG A 103 10.35 0.71 -3.30
N PHE A 104 11.29 1.29 -2.58
CA PHE A 104 11.48 2.73 -2.53
C PHE A 104 11.94 3.27 -3.88
N VAL A 105 11.35 4.38 -4.32
CA VAL A 105 11.79 5.10 -5.52
C VAL A 105 12.28 6.48 -5.15
N ALA A 106 11.46 7.26 -4.43
CA ALA A 106 11.81 8.62 -4.07
C ALA A 106 11.07 9.06 -2.82
N LYS A 107 11.68 9.98 -2.07
CA LYS A 107 11.05 10.66 -0.95
C LYS A 107 10.73 12.08 -1.35
N SER A 108 9.58 12.58 -0.93
CA SER A 108 9.20 13.97 -1.16
C SER A 108 8.83 14.66 0.15
N ARG A 109 8.71 15.99 0.12
CA ARG A 109 8.03 16.68 1.20
C ARG A 109 6.57 16.20 1.23
N PRO A 110 5.90 16.22 2.39
CA PRO A 110 4.49 15.82 2.43
C PRO A 110 3.65 16.68 1.49
N LEU A 111 2.86 16.04 0.63
CA LEU A 111 1.95 16.71 -0.29
C LEU A 111 0.53 16.43 0.17
N PRO A 112 -0.19 17.44 0.69
CA PRO A 112 -1.56 17.25 1.17
C PRO A 112 -2.49 16.77 0.06
N LEU A 113 -3.50 16.00 0.42
CA LEU A 113 -4.48 15.49 -0.52
C LEU A 113 -5.17 16.62 -1.29
N ALA A 114 -5.39 17.76 -0.63
CA ALA A 114 -6.01 18.92 -1.28
C ALA A 114 -5.19 19.44 -2.47
N GLU A 115 -3.85 19.42 -2.36
CA GLU A 115 -2.98 19.80 -3.49
C GLU A 115 -3.11 18.82 -4.65
N LEU A 116 -3.25 17.55 -4.34
CA LEU A 116 -3.40 16.50 -5.36
C LEU A 116 -4.71 16.63 -6.10
N ARG A 117 -5.78 16.92 -5.38
CA ARG A 117 -7.11 17.11 -5.98
C ARG A 117 -7.15 18.33 -6.90
N ALA A 118 -6.32 19.31 -6.64
CA ALA A 118 -6.23 20.50 -7.46
C ALA A 118 -5.42 20.27 -8.76
N CYS A 119 -4.76 19.13 -8.90
CA CYS A 119 -3.97 18.81 -10.08
C CYS A 119 -4.80 17.99 -11.07
N PRO A 120 -5.17 18.55 -12.24
CA PRO A 120 -6.02 17.83 -13.20
C PRO A 120 -5.41 16.52 -13.69
N GLU A 121 -4.09 16.45 -13.77
CA GLU A 121 -3.38 15.26 -14.24
C GLU A 121 -3.57 14.07 -13.32
N LEU A 122 -3.88 14.32 -12.05
CA LEU A 122 -4.06 13.29 -11.04
C LEU A 122 -5.54 13.02 -10.76
N ALA A 123 -6.46 13.73 -11.42
CA ALA A 123 -7.89 13.61 -11.14
C ALA A 123 -8.43 12.20 -11.40
N ASN A 124 -7.81 11.47 -12.31
CA ASN A 124 -8.20 10.11 -12.65
C ASN A 124 -7.49 9.03 -11.85
N MET A 125 -6.59 9.42 -10.94
CA MET A 125 -5.90 8.45 -10.11
C MET A 125 -6.88 7.80 -9.15
N ARG A 126 -6.84 6.47 -9.07
CA ARG A 126 -7.67 5.75 -8.14
C ARG A 126 -7.11 5.90 -6.73
N LEU A 127 -7.96 6.41 -5.85
CA LEU A 127 -7.68 6.44 -4.44
C LEU A 127 -8.05 5.07 -3.87
N LEU A 128 -7.07 4.28 -3.53
CA LEU A 128 -7.31 2.95 -3.00
C LEU A 128 -7.88 3.03 -1.59
N ALA A 129 -8.95 2.33 -1.39
CA ALA A 129 -9.62 2.04 -0.13
C ALA A 129 -9.56 3.13 0.95
N ARG A 130 -10.61 3.92 1.01
CA ARG A 130 -10.81 4.91 2.04
C ARG A 130 -10.85 4.25 3.43
N GLY A 131 -10.05 4.76 4.35
CA GLY A 131 -10.03 4.27 5.71
C GLY A 131 -9.37 2.92 5.91
N ASN A 132 -8.78 2.36 4.85
CA ASN A 132 -8.06 1.10 4.91
C ASN A 132 -6.61 1.31 4.60
N ARG A 133 -5.79 0.43 5.12
CA ARG A 133 -4.40 0.36 4.79
C ARG A 133 -4.22 -0.31 3.43
N LEU A 134 -3.37 0.25 2.60
CA LEU A 134 -3.08 -0.30 1.28
C LEU A 134 -1.62 -0.49 1.06
#